data_0d992fba88f0c9ebefd41045b272dd69
#
_entry.id   0d992fba88f0c9ebefd41045b272dd69
#
_cell.length_a   1.000
_cell.length_b   1.000
_cell.length_c   1.000
_cell.angle_alpha   90.00
_cell.angle_beta   90.00
_cell.angle_gamma   90.00
#
_symmetry.space_group_name_H-M   'P 1'
#
loop_
_entity.id
_entity.type
_entity.pdbx_description
1 polymer ?
#
loop_
_entity_poly.entity_id
_entity_poly.type
_entity_poly.pdbx_seq_one_letter_code
_entity_poly.pdbx_strand_id
1 'polypeptide(L)'
;MPDRKEINKRGYLKEDFRLFHLKDSRAQKVDYHYHAFDKLILLLGGKVTYVVEGVTYFLQPWDLLLVGHDLIHRPIIDPAEPYERVVIWLGREWLERRSDPGEALDTCFDTTRERGFHLLRFDAERRLHYMQRIQQLEEALRDRSFGAARMADTLCQQMLIDVNRDVLRSRTAQEERDSYRVDPKMEEILRYILNHLEEELTVDALAKR
;
A
#
# COMPACT_ATOMS: atom_id res chain seq x y z
N MET A 1 -0.55 13.58 14.63
CA MET A 1 0.01 13.67 13.26
C MET A 1 0.78 14.98 13.14
N PRO A 2 1.94 15.02 12.45
CA PRO A 2 2.61 16.28 12.16
C PRO A 2 1.70 17.18 11.30
N ASP A 3 1.89 18.50 11.41
CA ASP A 3 1.13 19.45 10.61
C ASP A 3 1.44 19.19 9.11
N ARG A 4 0.40 19.20 8.26
CA ARG A 4 0.53 18.92 6.81
C ARG A 4 1.53 19.87 6.11
N LYS A 5 1.80 21.05 6.67
CA LYS A 5 2.77 22.02 6.18
C LYS A 5 4.23 21.59 6.35
N GLU A 6 4.51 20.62 7.23
CA GLU A 6 5.85 20.11 7.52
C GLU A 6 6.17 18.82 6.76
N ILE A 7 5.20 18.28 6.01
CA ILE A 7 5.31 16.98 5.35
C ILE A 7 5.77 17.16 3.91
N ASN A 8 6.85 16.48 3.56
CA ASN A 8 7.47 16.59 2.24
C ASN A 8 6.79 15.70 1.20
N LYS A 9 6.53 16.27 0.02
CA LYS A 9 6.18 15.48 -1.17
C LYS A 9 7.41 14.67 -1.59
N ARG A 10 7.22 13.35 -1.79
CA ARG A 10 8.28 12.45 -2.25
C ARG A 10 7.93 11.78 -3.57
N GLY A 11 8.95 11.58 -4.41
CA GLY A 11 8.85 10.87 -5.67
C GLY A 11 8.12 11.66 -6.75
N TYR A 12 8.55 11.41 -7.98
CA TYR A 12 7.95 11.98 -9.18
C TYR A 12 7.71 10.85 -10.17
N LEU A 13 6.50 10.72 -10.66
CA LEU A 13 6.15 9.81 -11.73
C LEU A 13 6.01 10.61 -13.02
N LYS A 14 6.84 10.28 -14.03
CA LYS A 14 6.82 10.91 -15.37
C LYS A 14 6.20 10.00 -16.41
N GLU A 15 6.11 8.72 -16.09
CA GLU A 15 5.51 7.69 -16.92
C GLU A 15 4.05 7.47 -16.52
N ASP A 16 3.29 6.79 -17.36
CA ASP A 16 1.91 6.42 -17.10
C ASP A 16 1.77 5.57 -15.82
N PHE A 17 2.64 4.59 -15.66
CA PHE A 17 2.78 3.80 -14.42
C PHE A 17 4.20 3.22 -14.33
N ARG A 18 4.56 2.78 -13.12
CA ARG A 18 5.86 2.14 -12.88
C ARG A 18 5.76 1.04 -11.84
N LEU A 19 6.35 -0.11 -12.14
CA LEU A 19 6.46 -1.24 -11.22
C LEU A 19 7.89 -1.34 -10.69
N PHE A 20 8.01 -1.56 -9.39
CA PHE A 20 9.26 -1.85 -8.69
C PHE A 20 9.10 -3.15 -7.93
N HIS A 21 10.04 -4.07 -8.08
CA HIS A 21 10.23 -5.20 -7.18
C HIS A 21 11.47 -4.91 -6.34
N LEU A 22 11.29 -4.68 -5.06
CA LEU A 22 12.31 -4.15 -4.16
C LEU A 22 12.54 -5.13 -3.02
N LYS A 23 13.84 -5.35 -2.71
CA LYS A 23 14.27 -6.13 -1.55
C LYS A 23 15.38 -5.38 -0.84
N ASP A 24 15.04 -4.80 0.30
CA ASP A 24 15.96 -4.02 1.11
C ASP A 24 16.35 -4.79 2.36
N SER A 25 17.67 -4.91 2.60
CA SER A 25 18.24 -5.57 3.79
C SER A 25 18.79 -4.57 4.80
N ARG A 26 18.61 -3.28 4.59
CA ARG A 26 19.12 -2.22 5.47
C ARG A 26 17.99 -1.49 6.15
N ALA A 27 18.21 -1.11 7.41
CA ALA A 27 17.32 -0.19 8.11
C ALA A 27 17.17 1.12 7.32
N GLN A 28 15.96 1.47 6.99
CA GLN A 28 15.64 2.75 6.36
C GLN A 28 14.65 3.49 7.25
N LYS A 29 15.05 4.66 7.75
CA LYS A 29 14.12 5.58 8.39
C LYS A 29 13.38 6.33 7.28
N VAL A 30 12.10 6.12 7.17
CA VAL A 30 11.24 6.83 6.22
C VAL A 30 10.28 7.70 7.01
N ASP A 31 10.38 9.01 6.82
CA ASP A 31 9.51 9.98 7.47
C ASP A 31 8.13 10.03 6.79
N TYR A 32 7.17 10.67 7.44
CA TYR A 32 5.88 10.95 6.84
C TYR A 32 6.03 11.72 5.53
N HIS A 33 5.34 11.27 4.51
CA HIS A 33 5.38 11.88 3.18
C HIS A 33 4.08 11.58 2.42
N TYR A 34 3.92 12.24 1.27
CA TYR A 34 2.83 12.00 0.34
C TYR A 34 3.32 12.06 -1.11
N HIS A 35 2.51 11.61 -2.04
CA HIS A 35 2.80 11.62 -3.48
C HIS A 35 1.62 12.23 -4.25
N ALA A 36 1.88 12.69 -5.48
CA ALA A 36 0.85 13.14 -6.40
C ALA A 36 0.32 12.00 -7.32
N PHE A 37 0.61 10.75 -6.99
CA PHE A 37 0.21 9.56 -7.73
C PHE A 37 -0.27 8.49 -6.75
N ASP A 38 -1.07 7.55 -7.26
CA ASP A 38 -1.59 6.44 -6.48
C ASP A 38 -0.59 5.28 -6.41
N LYS A 39 -0.65 4.48 -5.36
CA LYS A 39 0.25 3.35 -5.14
C LYS A 39 -0.49 2.09 -4.74
N LEU A 40 -0.06 0.99 -5.31
CA LEU A 40 -0.31 -0.36 -4.80
C LEU A 40 0.99 -0.88 -4.18
N ILE A 41 0.93 -1.38 -2.96
CA ILE A 41 2.09 -1.93 -2.24
C ILE A 41 1.74 -3.34 -1.79
N LEU A 42 2.32 -4.35 -2.43
CA LEU A 42 2.18 -5.75 -2.04
C LEU A 42 3.40 -6.19 -1.23
N LEU A 43 3.19 -6.56 0.02
CA LEU A 43 4.24 -7.12 0.86
C LEU A 43 4.50 -8.58 0.46
N LEU A 44 5.75 -8.93 0.16
CA LEU A 44 6.16 -10.31 -0.12
C LEU A 44 6.90 -10.94 1.06
N GLY A 45 7.65 -10.15 1.83
CA GLY A 45 8.40 -10.63 2.99
C GLY A 45 8.90 -9.51 3.87
N GLY A 46 9.33 -9.86 5.08
CA GLY A 46 9.75 -8.92 6.11
C GLY A 46 8.62 -8.48 7.04
N LYS A 47 8.99 -7.73 8.07
CA LYS A 47 8.06 -7.12 9.02
C LYS A 47 7.98 -5.63 8.81
N VAL A 48 6.82 -5.15 8.48
CA VAL A 48 6.59 -3.73 8.26
C VAL A 48 5.21 -3.31 8.79
N THR A 49 5.22 -2.16 9.44
CA THR A 49 4.00 -1.46 9.84
C THR A 49 3.85 -0.23 8.97
N TYR A 50 2.70 -0.05 8.35
CA TYR A 50 2.38 1.19 7.64
C TYR A 50 1.44 2.06 8.47
N VAL A 51 1.69 3.36 8.46
CA VAL A 51 0.74 4.36 8.96
C VAL A 51 0.23 5.14 7.75
N VAL A 52 -1.08 5.14 7.52
CA VAL A 52 -1.74 5.90 6.45
C VAL A 52 -2.84 6.76 7.08
N GLU A 53 -2.77 8.09 6.93
CA GLU A 53 -3.73 9.04 7.51
C GLU A 53 -4.02 8.78 9.01
N GLY A 54 -2.96 8.37 9.77
CA GLY A 54 -3.07 8.07 11.21
C GLY A 54 -3.56 6.67 11.55
N VAL A 55 -4.02 5.90 10.58
CA VAL A 55 -4.40 4.49 10.78
C VAL A 55 -3.17 3.61 10.62
N THR A 56 -2.98 2.70 11.58
CA THR A 56 -1.83 1.80 11.63
C THR A 56 -2.19 0.43 11.06
N TYR A 57 -1.38 -0.07 10.13
CA TYR A 57 -1.55 -1.36 9.46
C TYR A 57 -0.33 -2.26 9.73
N PHE A 58 -0.56 -3.39 10.38
CA PHE A 58 0.45 -4.45 10.56
C PHE A 58 0.38 -5.40 9.38
N LEU A 59 1.25 -5.19 8.40
CA LEU A 59 1.21 -5.97 7.18
C LEU A 59 1.74 -7.39 7.39
N GLN A 60 1.08 -8.33 6.75
CA GLN A 60 1.52 -9.71 6.58
C GLN A 60 1.94 -9.96 5.14
N PRO A 61 2.82 -10.95 4.86
CA PRO A 61 3.11 -11.33 3.48
C PRO A 61 1.84 -11.58 2.66
N TRP A 62 1.79 -11.00 1.47
CA TRP A 62 0.66 -10.97 0.54
C TRP A 62 -0.49 -10.02 0.91
N ASP A 63 -0.32 -9.17 1.88
CA ASP A 63 -1.22 -8.04 2.05
C ASP A 63 -0.96 -7.00 0.96
N LEU A 64 -2.03 -6.46 0.38
CA LEU A 64 -2.00 -5.35 -0.57
C LEU A 64 -2.50 -4.08 0.11
N LEU A 65 -1.61 -3.09 0.24
CA LEU A 65 -1.94 -1.77 0.76
C LEU A 65 -2.17 -0.80 -0.41
N LEU A 66 -3.29 -0.10 -0.38
CA LEU A 66 -3.65 0.95 -1.33
C LEU A 66 -3.35 2.32 -0.71
N VAL A 67 -2.47 3.09 -1.33
CA VAL A 67 -2.15 4.44 -0.88
C VAL A 67 -2.52 5.41 -1.99
N GLY A 68 -3.66 6.05 -1.86
CA GLY A 68 -4.14 7.06 -2.80
C GLY A 68 -3.22 8.30 -2.82
N HIS A 69 -3.27 9.05 -3.92
CA HIS A 69 -2.56 10.32 -4.03
C HIS A 69 -2.89 11.25 -2.85
N ASP A 70 -1.92 12.07 -2.47
CA ASP A 70 -2.01 13.05 -1.39
C ASP A 70 -2.27 12.48 0.02
N LEU A 71 -2.38 11.14 0.20
CA LEU A 71 -2.47 10.52 1.51
C LEU A 71 -1.12 10.53 2.21
N ILE A 72 -1.11 11.04 3.44
CA ILE A 72 0.07 11.07 4.28
C ILE A 72 0.34 9.68 4.84
N HIS A 73 1.53 9.17 4.59
CA HIS A 73 1.90 7.82 5.03
C HIS A 73 3.38 7.66 5.32
N ARG A 74 3.71 6.62 6.08
CA ARG A 74 5.08 6.13 6.26
C ARG A 74 5.13 4.63 6.52
N PRO A 75 6.14 3.90 6.03
CA PRO A 75 6.50 2.58 6.53
C PRO A 75 7.36 2.70 7.79
N ILE A 76 7.20 1.74 8.69
CA ILE A 76 8.09 1.46 9.82
C ILE A 76 8.58 0.04 9.60
N ILE A 77 9.86 -0.09 9.26
CA ILE A 77 10.47 -1.33 8.78
C ILE A 77 11.29 -1.94 9.91
N ASP A 78 11.02 -3.20 10.26
CA ASP A 78 11.88 -3.97 11.16
C ASP A 78 13.15 -4.38 10.39
N PRO A 79 14.34 -3.95 10.82
CA PRO A 79 15.59 -4.26 10.11
C PRO A 79 16.05 -5.71 10.30
N ALA A 80 15.39 -6.50 11.15
CA ALA A 80 15.78 -7.88 11.44
C ALA A 80 15.53 -8.83 10.25
N GLU A 81 14.62 -8.47 9.34
CA GLU A 81 14.27 -9.27 8.17
C GLU A 81 14.34 -8.43 6.89
N PRO A 82 14.76 -9.03 5.75
CA PRO A 82 14.71 -8.33 4.47
C PRO A 82 13.29 -7.90 4.12
N TYR A 83 13.10 -6.62 3.81
CA TYR A 83 11.82 -6.06 3.40
C TYR A 83 11.65 -6.21 1.88
N GLU A 84 10.86 -7.21 1.48
CA GLU A 84 10.57 -7.50 0.08
C GLU A 84 9.13 -7.12 -0.28
N ARG A 85 8.96 -6.34 -1.35
CA ARG A 85 7.66 -5.85 -1.80
C ARG A 85 7.64 -5.55 -3.29
N VAL A 86 6.46 -5.64 -3.88
CA VAL A 86 6.15 -5.05 -5.18
C VAL A 86 5.42 -3.73 -4.95
N VAL A 87 5.86 -2.69 -5.63
CA VAL A 87 5.23 -1.36 -5.57
C VAL A 87 4.87 -0.94 -7.00
N ILE A 88 3.61 -0.58 -7.22
CA ILE A 88 3.16 -0.03 -8.49
C ILE A 88 2.74 1.42 -8.25
N TRP A 89 3.37 2.33 -8.96
CA TRP A 89 2.98 3.74 -9.03
C TRP A 89 2.08 3.96 -10.24
N LEU A 90 1.00 4.70 -10.07
CA LEU A 90 -0.05 4.90 -11.05
C LEU A 90 -0.27 6.40 -11.26
N GLY A 91 -0.04 6.87 -12.46
CA GLY A 91 -0.20 8.27 -12.84
C GLY A 91 -1.70 8.62 -12.97
N ARG A 92 -2.12 9.72 -12.37
CA ARG A 92 -3.52 10.16 -12.40
C ARG A 92 -4.04 10.41 -13.82
N GLU A 93 -3.27 11.10 -14.64
CA GLU A 93 -3.66 11.34 -16.04
C GLU A 93 -3.84 10.04 -16.83
N TRP A 94 -3.05 9.01 -16.53
CA TRP A 94 -3.19 7.71 -17.16
C TRP A 94 -4.47 7.00 -16.68
N LEU A 95 -4.74 7.02 -15.38
CA LEU A 95 -5.98 6.47 -14.80
C LEU A 95 -7.20 7.13 -15.44
N GLU A 96 -7.23 8.47 -15.52
CA GLU A 96 -8.30 9.23 -16.16
C GLU A 96 -8.50 8.87 -17.64
N ARG A 97 -7.40 8.75 -18.41
CA ARG A 97 -7.47 8.37 -19.83
C ARG A 97 -7.94 6.94 -20.09
N ARG A 98 -7.81 6.04 -19.10
CA ARG A 98 -8.17 4.62 -19.20
C ARG A 98 -9.47 4.27 -18.47
N SER A 99 -10.12 5.24 -17.86
CA SER A 99 -11.37 5.06 -17.15
C SER A 99 -12.55 5.36 -18.09
N ASP A 100 -13.56 4.50 -18.01
CA ASP A 100 -14.84 4.72 -18.68
C ASP A 100 -15.86 5.30 -17.68
N PRO A 101 -16.90 6.02 -18.16
CA PRO A 101 -17.97 6.50 -17.29
C PRO A 101 -18.63 5.37 -16.49
N GLY A 102 -18.54 5.43 -15.17
CA GLY A 102 -19.07 4.41 -14.25
C GLY A 102 -18.13 3.23 -13.96
N GLU A 103 -16.98 3.16 -14.64
CA GLU A 103 -15.97 2.11 -14.44
C GLU A 103 -14.56 2.72 -14.29
N ALA A 104 -14.42 3.69 -13.39
CA ALA A 104 -13.16 4.37 -13.16
C ALA A 104 -12.12 3.42 -12.52
N LEU A 105 -10.90 3.38 -13.09
CA LEU A 105 -9.85 2.48 -12.63
C LEU A 105 -9.30 2.86 -11.24
N ASP A 106 -9.49 4.08 -10.79
CA ASP A 106 -9.11 4.60 -9.48
C ASP A 106 -10.20 4.42 -8.40
N THR A 107 -11.36 3.84 -8.74
CA THR A 107 -12.47 3.59 -7.80
C THR A 107 -12.02 2.90 -6.50
N CYS A 108 -11.05 1.97 -6.57
CA CYS A 108 -10.53 1.29 -5.39
C CYS A 108 -9.86 2.26 -4.40
N PHE A 109 -9.18 3.29 -4.87
CA PHE A 109 -8.55 4.30 -4.01
C PHE A 109 -9.57 5.21 -3.36
N ASP A 110 -10.57 5.65 -4.12
CA ASP A 110 -11.66 6.48 -3.59
C ASP A 110 -12.49 5.70 -2.57
N THR A 111 -12.86 4.46 -2.89
CA THR A 111 -13.61 3.58 -1.97
C THR A 111 -12.84 3.34 -0.67
N THR A 112 -11.52 3.05 -0.73
CA THR A 112 -10.72 2.83 0.48
C THR A 112 -10.54 4.11 1.29
N ARG A 113 -10.45 5.27 0.64
CA ARG A 113 -10.41 6.58 1.29
C ARG A 113 -11.71 6.87 2.03
N GLU A 114 -12.87 6.67 1.38
CA GLU A 114 -14.20 6.86 1.99
C GLU A 114 -14.42 5.94 3.19
N ARG A 115 -13.99 4.68 3.08
CA ARG A 115 -14.07 3.70 4.17
C ARG A 115 -13.04 3.97 5.30
N GLY A 116 -12.01 4.78 5.05
CA GLY A 116 -10.88 4.98 5.97
C GLY A 116 -10.11 3.70 6.26
N PHE A 117 -10.09 2.76 5.32
CA PHE A 117 -9.38 1.48 5.43
C PHE A 117 -8.75 1.09 4.10
N HIS A 118 -7.45 0.87 4.09
CA HIS A 118 -6.60 0.83 2.89
C HIS A 118 -5.95 -0.53 2.62
N LEU A 119 -6.35 -1.60 3.32
CA LEU A 119 -5.69 -2.90 3.27
C LEU A 119 -6.61 -3.97 2.69
N LEU A 120 -6.08 -4.76 1.76
CA LEU A 120 -6.68 -6.02 1.30
C LEU A 120 -5.81 -7.19 1.74
N ARG A 121 -6.43 -8.20 2.31
CA ARG A 121 -5.81 -9.48 2.66
C ARG A 121 -6.39 -10.60 1.80
N PHE A 122 -5.53 -11.38 1.20
CA PHE A 122 -5.91 -12.39 0.23
C PHE A 122 -5.85 -13.80 0.83
N ASP A 123 -6.81 -14.65 0.43
CA ASP A 123 -6.71 -16.08 0.57
C ASP A 123 -5.65 -16.67 -0.39
N ALA A 124 -5.43 -18.00 -0.31
CA ALA A 124 -4.40 -18.66 -1.11
C ALA A 124 -4.66 -18.57 -2.63
N GLU A 125 -5.92 -18.63 -3.05
CA GLU A 125 -6.31 -18.55 -4.47
C GLU A 125 -6.02 -17.16 -5.03
N ARG A 126 -6.45 -16.11 -4.31
CA ARG A 126 -6.20 -14.72 -4.73
C ARG A 126 -4.71 -14.36 -4.69
N ARG A 127 -3.94 -14.89 -3.75
CA ARG A 127 -2.47 -14.72 -3.71
C ARG A 127 -1.82 -15.27 -4.98
N LEU A 128 -2.19 -16.49 -5.41
CA LEU A 128 -1.70 -17.09 -6.64
C LEU A 128 -2.08 -16.26 -7.86
N HIS A 129 -3.31 -15.77 -7.92
CA HIS A 129 -3.79 -14.89 -8.98
C HIS A 129 -2.95 -13.62 -9.10
N TYR A 130 -2.73 -12.89 -7.99
CA TYR A 130 -1.92 -11.67 -8.01
C TYR A 130 -0.44 -11.93 -8.31
N MET A 131 0.11 -13.06 -7.84
CA MET A 131 1.47 -13.47 -8.19
C MET A 131 1.63 -13.62 -9.70
N GLN A 132 0.69 -14.30 -10.36
CA GLN A 132 0.70 -14.48 -11.82
C GLN A 132 0.55 -13.15 -12.57
N ARG A 133 -0.34 -12.25 -12.10
CA ARG A 133 -0.51 -10.91 -12.68
C ARG A 133 0.76 -10.07 -12.62
N ILE A 134 1.41 -10.07 -11.46
CA ILE A 134 2.66 -9.33 -11.26
C ILE A 134 3.76 -9.89 -12.17
N GLN A 135 3.92 -11.23 -12.23
CA GLN A 135 4.90 -11.86 -13.09
C GLN A 135 4.68 -11.50 -14.56
N GLN A 136 3.45 -11.60 -15.07
CA GLN A 136 3.10 -11.22 -16.43
C GLN A 136 3.42 -9.74 -16.71
N LEU A 137 3.09 -8.84 -15.78
CA LEU A 137 3.36 -7.42 -15.92
C LEU A 137 4.87 -7.13 -15.91
N GLU A 138 5.64 -7.77 -15.02
CA GLU A 138 7.10 -7.67 -15.00
C GLU A 138 7.74 -8.15 -16.31
N GLU A 139 7.28 -9.28 -16.86
CA GLU A 139 7.74 -9.82 -18.13
C GLU A 139 7.45 -8.83 -19.26
N ALA A 140 6.22 -8.32 -19.35
CA ALA A 140 5.84 -7.35 -20.38
C ALA A 140 6.64 -6.03 -20.29
N LEU A 141 6.97 -5.58 -19.08
CA LEU A 141 7.80 -4.37 -18.88
C LEU A 141 9.28 -4.57 -19.24
N ARG A 142 9.78 -5.80 -19.21
CA ARG A 142 11.15 -6.16 -19.65
C ARG A 142 11.23 -6.42 -21.15
N ASP A 143 10.12 -6.81 -21.76
CA ASP A 143 10.05 -7.13 -23.19
C ASP A 143 10.30 -5.88 -24.05
N ARG A 144 10.90 -6.09 -25.24
CA ARG A 144 11.19 -5.05 -26.24
C ARG A 144 10.61 -5.39 -27.61
N SER A 145 9.84 -6.48 -27.68
CA SER A 145 9.21 -6.93 -28.91
C SER A 145 8.04 -6.04 -29.33
N PHE A 146 7.50 -6.30 -30.49
CA PHE A 146 6.32 -5.60 -31.00
C PHE A 146 5.13 -5.73 -30.02
N GLY A 147 4.57 -4.60 -29.63
CA GLY A 147 3.37 -4.55 -28.77
C GLY A 147 3.64 -4.65 -27.27
N ALA A 148 4.91 -4.80 -26.81
CA ALA A 148 5.26 -4.96 -25.39
C ALA A 148 4.71 -3.84 -24.53
N ALA A 149 4.83 -2.58 -24.92
CA ALA A 149 4.29 -1.45 -24.16
C ALA A 149 2.77 -1.51 -24.04
N ARG A 150 2.07 -1.93 -25.10
CA ARG A 150 0.61 -2.09 -25.08
C ARG A 150 0.20 -3.27 -24.21
N MET A 151 0.97 -4.36 -24.25
CA MET A 151 0.75 -5.52 -23.35
C MET A 151 0.89 -5.13 -21.89
N ALA A 152 1.94 -4.38 -21.54
CA ALA A 152 2.14 -3.89 -20.17
C ALA A 152 0.99 -2.96 -19.73
N ASP A 153 0.53 -2.05 -20.59
CA ASP A 153 -0.62 -1.18 -20.33
C ASP A 153 -1.89 -2.00 -20.08
N THR A 154 -2.18 -3.00 -20.91
CA THR A 154 -3.35 -3.87 -20.74
C THR A 154 -3.29 -4.69 -19.45
N LEU A 155 -2.12 -5.27 -19.13
CA LEU A 155 -1.93 -6.05 -17.91
C LEU A 155 -2.06 -5.20 -16.64
N CYS A 156 -1.58 -3.96 -16.67
CA CYS A 156 -1.77 -3.01 -15.56
C CYS A 156 -3.26 -2.67 -15.36
N GLN A 157 -4.01 -2.43 -16.44
CA GLN A 157 -5.45 -2.21 -16.37
C GLN A 157 -6.18 -3.44 -15.81
N GLN A 158 -5.86 -4.66 -16.29
CA GLN A 158 -6.44 -5.89 -15.76
C GLN A 158 -6.19 -6.04 -14.27
N MET A 159 -4.98 -5.76 -13.80
CA MET A 159 -4.64 -5.79 -12.39
C MET A 159 -5.47 -4.80 -11.58
N LEU A 160 -5.67 -3.57 -12.08
CA LEU A 160 -6.53 -2.57 -11.42
C LEU A 160 -8.00 -2.99 -11.39
N ILE A 161 -8.51 -3.61 -12.45
CA ILE A 161 -9.88 -4.17 -12.48
C ILE A 161 -10.02 -5.25 -11.39
N ASP A 162 -9.03 -6.12 -11.25
CA ASP A 162 -9.03 -7.15 -10.20
C ASP A 162 -9.02 -6.50 -8.79
N VAL A 163 -8.18 -5.48 -8.56
CA VAL A 163 -8.13 -4.73 -7.29
C VAL A 163 -9.46 -4.04 -7.01
N ASN A 164 -10.05 -3.36 -7.99
CA ASN A 164 -11.35 -2.71 -7.84
C ASN A 164 -12.43 -3.73 -7.44
N ARG A 165 -12.48 -4.88 -8.11
CA ARG A 165 -13.43 -5.95 -7.79
C ARG A 165 -13.25 -6.47 -6.36
N ASP A 166 -12.01 -6.64 -5.92
CA ASP A 166 -11.73 -7.11 -4.57
C ASP A 166 -12.10 -6.07 -3.52
N VAL A 167 -11.76 -4.79 -3.73
CA VAL A 167 -12.18 -3.70 -2.84
C VAL A 167 -13.69 -3.59 -2.76
N LEU A 168 -14.40 -3.67 -3.88
CA LEU A 168 -15.86 -3.56 -3.90
C LEU A 168 -16.57 -4.76 -3.28
N ARG A 169 -15.97 -5.96 -3.36
CA ARG A 169 -16.47 -7.19 -2.73
C ARG A 169 -16.11 -7.28 -1.25
N SER A 170 -15.03 -6.64 -0.83
CA SER A 170 -14.63 -6.68 0.56
C SER A 170 -15.75 -6.09 1.43
N ARG A 171 -15.96 -6.71 2.57
CA ARG A 171 -17.01 -6.34 3.51
C ARG A 171 -16.81 -4.90 4.00
N THR A 172 -17.80 -4.37 4.70
CA THR A 172 -17.72 -3.01 5.25
C THR A 172 -16.44 -2.83 6.08
N ALA A 173 -15.85 -1.65 6.04
CA ALA A 173 -14.63 -1.29 6.77
C ALA A 173 -14.68 -1.68 8.27
N GLN A 174 -15.89 -1.81 8.85
CA GLN A 174 -16.07 -2.22 10.23
C GLN A 174 -15.84 -3.73 10.42
N GLU A 175 -16.35 -4.58 9.53
CA GLU A 175 -16.15 -6.03 9.61
C GLU A 175 -14.70 -6.42 9.30
N GLU A 176 -14.05 -5.67 8.42
CA GLU A 176 -12.61 -5.83 8.15
C GLU A 176 -11.77 -5.35 9.33
N ARG A 177 -12.04 -4.17 9.88
CA ARG A 177 -11.39 -3.68 11.11
C ARG A 177 -11.56 -4.70 12.25
N ASP A 178 -12.72 -5.30 12.41
CA ASP A 178 -12.98 -6.30 13.46
C ASP A 178 -12.23 -7.62 13.22
N SER A 179 -12.00 -8.02 11.96
CA SER A 179 -11.19 -9.19 11.61
C SER A 179 -9.68 -8.95 11.74
N TYR A 180 -9.24 -7.68 11.69
CA TYR A 180 -7.84 -7.25 11.84
C TYR A 180 -7.54 -6.69 13.24
N ARG A 181 -8.51 -6.70 14.16
CA ARG A 181 -8.31 -6.14 15.51
C ARG A 181 -7.12 -6.82 16.19
N VAL A 182 -6.04 -6.09 16.23
CA VAL A 182 -5.21 -6.02 17.43
C VAL A 182 -6.10 -5.44 18.51
N ASP A 183 -6.13 -6.03 19.71
CA ASP A 183 -6.83 -5.50 20.88
C ASP A 183 -6.72 -3.96 20.88
N PRO A 184 -7.82 -3.19 21.00
CA PRO A 184 -7.80 -1.73 20.95
C PRO A 184 -6.76 -1.12 21.90
N LYS A 185 -6.52 -1.77 23.03
CA LYS A 185 -5.50 -1.41 24.00
C LYS A 185 -4.09 -1.64 23.45
N MET A 186 -3.88 -2.71 22.72
CA MET A 186 -2.60 -2.98 22.03
C MET A 186 -2.35 -1.99 20.90
N GLU A 187 -3.39 -1.59 20.18
CA GLU A 187 -3.29 -0.55 19.13
C GLU A 187 -2.92 0.81 19.73
N GLU A 188 -3.48 1.16 20.89
CA GLU A 188 -3.14 2.39 21.62
C GLU A 188 -1.68 2.36 22.09
N ILE A 189 -1.24 1.25 22.68
CA ILE A 189 0.14 1.03 23.13
C ILE A 189 1.11 1.14 21.95
N LEU A 190 0.81 0.47 20.84
CA LEU A 190 1.66 0.51 19.66
C LEU A 190 1.71 1.91 19.04
N ARG A 191 0.61 2.63 18.97
CA ARG A 191 0.56 4.02 18.53
C ARG A 191 1.40 4.92 19.44
N TYR A 192 1.35 4.70 20.74
CA TYR A 192 2.18 5.42 21.68
C TYR A 192 3.67 5.15 21.45
N ILE A 193 4.07 3.88 21.35
CA ILE A 193 5.45 3.48 21.04
C ILE A 193 5.92 4.16 19.75
N LEU A 194 5.12 4.09 18.68
CA LEU A 194 5.47 4.64 17.37
C LEU A 194 5.66 6.17 17.36
N ASN A 195 4.96 6.86 18.23
CA ASN A 195 5.06 8.33 18.37
C ASN A 195 6.18 8.77 19.31
N HIS A 196 6.74 7.85 20.14
CA HIS A 196 7.73 8.16 21.15
C HIS A 196 9.01 7.29 21.01
N LEU A 197 9.33 6.87 19.77
CA LEU A 197 10.52 6.04 19.48
C LEU A 197 11.87 6.70 19.85
N GLU A 198 11.87 8.01 20.08
CA GLU A 198 13.06 8.77 20.48
C GLU A 198 13.16 8.96 22.00
N GLU A 199 12.17 8.46 22.76
CA GLU A 199 12.11 8.53 24.22
C GLU A 199 12.45 7.17 24.85
N GLU A 200 12.83 7.17 26.14
CA GLU A 200 13.05 5.94 26.89
C GLU A 200 11.71 5.29 27.23
N LEU A 201 11.36 4.22 26.50
CA LEU A 201 10.13 3.47 26.68
C LEU A 201 10.34 2.37 27.72
N THR A 202 9.63 2.46 28.85
CA THR A 202 9.62 1.41 29.87
C THR A 202 8.33 0.61 29.86
N VAL A 203 8.42 -0.69 30.22
CA VAL A 203 7.23 -1.57 30.33
C VAL A 203 6.20 -0.99 31.30
N ASP A 204 6.64 -0.38 32.39
CA ASP A 204 5.76 0.24 33.39
C ASP A 204 5.02 1.48 32.83
N ALA A 205 5.63 2.23 31.92
CA ALA A 205 4.98 3.36 31.26
C ALA A 205 3.91 2.88 30.26
N LEU A 206 4.17 1.76 29.59
CA LEU A 206 3.24 1.15 28.65
C LEU A 206 2.06 0.44 29.36
N ALA A 207 2.31 -0.19 30.51
CA ALA A 207 1.30 -0.92 31.26
C ALA A 207 0.26 0.00 31.97
N LYS A 208 0.56 1.28 32.11
CA LYS A 208 -0.33 2.29 32.72
C LYS A 208 -1.30 2.93 31.73
N ARG A 209 -1.22 2.55 30.46
CA ARG A 209 -2.11 3.02 29.41
C ARG A 209 -3.14 1.97 29.02
#